data_0a0da1edbc836dab8151537be998a22b
#
_entry.id   0a0da1edbc836dab8151537be998a22b
#
_cell.length_a   1.000
_cell.length_b   1.000
_cell.length_c   1.000
_cell.angle_alpha   90.00
_cell.angle_beta   90.00
_cell.angle_gamma   90.00
#
_symmetry.space_group_name_H-M   'P 1'
#
loop_
_entity.id
_entity.type
_entity.pdbx_description
1 polymer ?
#
loop_
_entity_poly.entity_id
_entity_poly.type
_entity_poly.pdbx_seq_one_letter_code
_entity_poly.pdbx_strand_id
1 'polypeptide(L)'
;MMSIKVIIMDVDGTLTNSKKVITEKTKETLLKAQEAGAKLILASGRPTSGLMDFAKELKMDKHNGLLVSFNGAKVVDCETNEVLFNQTMTVEEGQAVLEHMKKFKVKPMIDKGDYMYVNDVFDNEIEVNGKPFNIIQYESRGGKFKLCEKADLAAFADYPLNKILTAGEADYLAENYKAMMEPFKDKLSCMFTAPFYFEFTANGIDKAKALDTVLIPMGYKREEMIAFGDGHNDASMVKYAGIGVAMANAVEDLKAIADEITSSNEEDGIAVSLHEHMPELCLVNS
;
A
#
# COMPACT_ATOMS: atom_id res chain seq x y z
N MET A 1 -16.78 23.93 12.98
CA MET A 1 -16.18 22.64 12.68
C MET A 1 -15.05 22.88 11.69
N MET A 2 -13.90 22.21 11.83
CA MET A 2 -12.88 22.25 10.79
C MET A 2 -13.41 21.48 9.58
N SER A 3 -13.23 22.04 8.37
CA SER A 3 -13.68 21.39 7.14
C SER A 3 -12.64 20.34 6.75
N ILE A 4 -13.05 19.09 6.54
CA ILE A 4 -12.20 18.03 5.99
C ILE A 4 -11.91 18.36 4.54
N LYS A 5 -10.63 18.42 4.18
CA LYS A 5 -10.13 18.68 2.82
C LYS A 5 -9.40 17.51 2.21
N VAL A 6 -8.92 16.58 3.03
CA VAL A 6 -8.16 15.41 2.57
C VAL A 6 -8.70 14.16 3.25
N ILE A 7 -9.00 13.15 2.47
CA ILE A 7 -9.46 11.83 2.90
C ILE A 7 -8.41 10.81 2.50
N ILE A 8 -7.78 10.19 3.47
CA ILE A 8 -6.69 9.23 3.30
C ILE A 8 -7.21 7.84 3.66
N MET A 9 -7.00 6.86 2.81
CA MET A 9 -7.55 5.52 3.01
C MET A 9 -6.52 4.46 2.69
N ASP A 10 -6.36 3.49 3.57
CA ASP A 10 -5.79 2.20 3.15
C ASP A 10 -6.77 1.49 2.21
N VAL A 11 -6.30 0.47 1.49
CA VAL A 11 -7.10 -0.21 0.46
C VAL A 11 -7.63 -1.55 0.94
N ASP A 12 -6.73 -2.45 1.34
CA ASP A 12 -7.08 -3.84 1.66
C ASP A 12 -7.59 -3.96 3.10
N GLY A 13 -8.88 -4.23 3.28
CA GLY A 13 -9.49 -4.29 4.61
C GLY A 13 -10.02 -2.94 5.10
N THR A 14 -9.84 -1.87 4.32
CA THR A 14 -10.34 -0.53 4.62
C THR A 14 -11.27 -0.02 3.53
N LEU A 15 -10.75 0.34 2.34
CA LEU A 15 -11.56 0.82 1.22
C LEU A 15 -12.34 -0.33 0.55
N THR A 16 -11.71 -1.50 0.44
CA THR A 16 -12.30 -2.67 -0.22
C THR A 16 -12.81 -3.69 0.79
N ASN A 17 -13.92 -4.34 0.44
CA ASN A 17 -14.45 -5.47 1.20
C ASN A 17 -13.66 -6.77 0.95
N SER A 18 -14.11 -7.89 1.53
CA SER A 18 -13.48 -9.23 1.38
C SER A 18 -13.46 -9.72 -0.08
N LYS A 19 -14.33 -9.19 -0.95
CA LYS A 19 -14.35 -9.47 -2.40
C LYS A 19 -13.40 -8.58 -3.19
N LYS A 20 -12.61 -7.72 -2.53
CA LYS A 20 -11.69 -6.76 -3.13
C LYS A 20 -12.37 -5.74 -4.07
N VAL A 21 -13.58 -5.35 -3.72
CA VAL A 21 -14.36 -4.32 -4.44
C VAL A 21 -14.74 -3.18 -3.49
N ILE A 22 -14.86 -1.97 -4.03
CA ILE A 22 -15.44 -0.83 -3.31
C ILE A 22 -16.96 -1.00 -3.34
N THR A 23 -17.62 -0.90 -2.19
CA THR A 23 -19.08 -0.97 -2.14
C THR A 23 -19.69 0.28 -2.76
N GLU A 24 -20.90 0.16 -3.33
CA GLU A 24 -21.53 1.28 -4.02
C GLU A 24 -21.76 2.49 -3.10
N LYS A 25 -22.18 2.25 -1.85
CA LYS A 25 -22.39 3.33 -0.88
C LYS A 25 -21.11 4.08 -0.53
N THR A 26 -20.01 3.35 -0.28
CA THR A 26 -18.70 3.97 -0.03
C THR A 26 -18.23 4.75 -1.26
N LYS A 27 -18.37 4.19 -2.46
CA LYS A 27 -18.01 4.84 -3.72
C LYS A 27 -18.80 6.14 -3.94
N GLU A 28 -20.12 6.10 -3.84
CA GLU A 28 -20.96 7.30 -3.99
C GLU A 28 -20.59 8.39 -2.98
N THR A 29 -20.32 8.02 -1.72
CA THR A 29 -19.91 8.96 -0.68
C THR A 29 -18.58 9.63 -1.01
N LEU A 30 -17.59 8.86 -1.47
CA LEU A 30 -16.28 9.39 -1.86
C LEU A 30 -16.34 10.28 -3.11
N LEU A 31 -17.16 9.92 -4.10
CA LEU A 31 -17.39 10.77 -5.26
C LEU A 31 -18.02 12.12 -4.87
N LYS A 32 -19.04 12.11 -4.01
CA LYS A 32 -19.65 13.35 -3.47
C LYS A 32 -18.65 14.18 -2.67
N ALA A 33 -17.78 13.54 -1.87
CA ALA A 33 -16.76 14.25 -1.12
C ALA A 33 -15.78 14.99 -2.05
N GLN A 34 -15.37 14.37 -3.17
CA GLN A 34 -14.54 15.02 -4.19
C GLN A 34 -15.28 16.18 -4.88
N GLU A 35 -16.57 16.02 -5.19
CA GLU A 35 -17.40 17.10 -5.74
C GLU A 35 -17.54 18.27 -4.77
N ALA A 36 -17.52 18.00 -3.46
CA ALA A 36 -17.47 19.01 -2.40
C ALA A 36 -16.07 19.63 -2.19
N GLY A 37 -15.07 19.18 -2.93
CA GLY A 37 -13.70 19.74 -2.93
C GLY A 37 -12.69 18.96 -2.07
N ALA A 38 -13.04 17.81 -1.52
CA ALA A 38 -12.10 16.96 -0.80
C ALA A 38 -11.16 16.23 -1.76
N LYS A 39 -9.87 16.14 -1.41
CA LYS A 39 -8.85 15.35 -2.09
C LYS A 39 -8.83 13.93 -1.53
N LEU A 40 -8.93 12.92 -2.40
CA LEU A 40 -8.76 11.52 -2.00
C LEU A 40 -7.30 11.06 -2.13
N ILE A 41 -6.86 10.27 -1.19
CA ILE A 41 -5.55 9.62 -1.19
C ILE A 41 -5.71 8.13 -0.87
N LEU A 42 -5.22 7.27 -1.76
CA LEU A 42 -5.09 5.83 -1.51
C LEU A 42 -3.67 5.57 -1.00
N ALA A 43 -3.53 5.01 0.20
CA ALA A 43 -2.24 4.73 0.84
C ALA A 43 -2.09 3.25 1.18
N SER A 44 -1.31 2.49 0.40
CA SER A 44 -1.26 1.04 0.48
C SER A 44 0.17 0.47 0.36
N GLY A 45 0.35 -0.77 0.81
CA GLY A 45 1.54 -1.58 0.53
C GLY A 45 1.65 -2.06 -0.92
N ARG A 46 0.57 -1.94 -1.70
CA ARG A 46 0.53 -2.30 -3.11
C ARG A 46 1.47 -1.44 -3.95
N PRO A 47 1.96 -1.95 -5.09
CA PRO A 47 2.61 -1.12 -6.11
C PRO A 47 1.61 -0.12 -6.71
N THR A 48 2.12 0.96 -7.31
CA THR A 48 1.27 2.00 -7.90
C THR A 48 0.28 1.44 -8.93
N SER A 49 0.72 0.51 -9.78
CA SER A 49 -0.14 -0.17 -10.79
C SER A 49 -1.32 -0.92 -10.16
N GLY A 50 -1.14 -1.48 -8.97
CA GLY A 50 -2.21 -2.18 -8.23
C GLY A 50 -3.25 -1.25 -7.60
N LEU A 51 -3.04 0.06 -7.63
CA LEU A 51 -3.96 1.10 -7.13
C LEU A 51 -4.73 1.81 -8.25
N MET A 52 -4.23 1.76 -9.49
CA MET A 52 -4.76 2.55 -10.61
C MET A 52 -6.23 2.27 -10.94
N ASP A 53 -6.69 1.02 -10.81
CA ASP A 53 -8.10 0.70 -11.11
C ASP A 53 -9.04 1.34 -10.08
N PHE A 54 -8.67 1.34 -8.80
CA PHE A 54 -9.43 2.01 -7.74
C PHE A 54 -9.44 3.54 -7.94
N ALA A 55 -8.29 4.10 -8.31
CA ALA A 55 -8.19 5.54 -8.61
C ALA A 55 -9.11 5.94 -9.78
N LYS A 56 -9.16 5.13 -10.85
CA LYS A 56 -10.06 5.34 -11.98
C LYS A 56 -11.53 5.18 -11.59
N GLU A 57 -11.85 4.14 -10.80
CA GLU A 57 -13.22 3.90 -10.32
C GLU A 57 -13.74 5.08 -9.49
N LEU A 58 -12.86 5.68 -8.67
CA LEU A 58 -13.16 6.86 -7.86
C LEU A 58 -12.96 8.19 -8.61
N LYS A 59 -12.61 8.18 -9.91
CA LYS A 59 -12.34 9.38 -10.74
C LYS A 59 -11.30 10.32 -10.12
N MET A 60 -10.31 9.77 -9.42
CA MET A 60 -9.29 10.56 -8.73
C MET A 60 -8.41 11.38 -9.67
N ASP A 61 -8.31 10.96 -10.94
CA ASP A 61 -7.65 11.71 -12.02
C ASP A 61 -8.37 13.03 -12.39
N LYS A 62 -9.65 13.18 -12.02
CA LYS A 62 -10.45 14.39 -12.23
C LYS A 62 -10.46 15.34 -11.03
N HIS A 63 -9.98 14.89 -9.89
CA HIS A 63 -10.07 15.60 -8.62
C HIS A 63 -8.71 15.71 -7.90
N ASN A 64 -7.60 15.68 -8.66
CA ASN A 64 -6.23 15.81 -8.15
C ASN A 64 -5.89 14.81 -7.03
N GLY A 65 -6.41 13.57 -7.10
CA GLY A 65 -6.13 12.53 -6.13
C GLY A 65 -4.68 12.09 -6.13
N LEU A 66 -4.23 11.44 -5.05
CA LEU A 66 -2.87 10.93 -4.93
C LEU A 66 -2.86 9.43 -4.61
N LEU A 67 -1.84 8.73 -5.12
CA LEU A 67 -1.54 7.34 -4.76
C LEU A 67 -0.25 7.30 -3.94
N VAL A 68 -0.35 6.79 -2.73
CA VAL A 68 0.78 6.48 -1.85
C VAL A 68 0.98 4.96 -1.88
N SER A 69 1.98 4.50 -2.58
CA SER A 69 2.27 3.09 -2.84
C SER A 69 3.49 2.60 -2.07
N PHE A 70 3.68 1.27 -2.00
CA PHE A 70 4.78 0.62 -1.29
C PHE A 70 4.92 1.11 0.16
N ASN A 71 3.79 1.21 0.89
CA ASN A 71 3.75 1.68 2.29
C ASN A 71 4.34 3.08 2.52
N GLY A 72 4.28 3.97 1.51
CA GLY A 72 4.82 5.32 1.61
C GLY A 72 6.15 5.52 0.89
N ALA A 73 6.66 4.52 0.17
CA ALA A 73 7.89 4.69 -0.60
C ALA A 73 7.72 5.60 -1.82
N LYS A 74 6.51 5.68 -2.39
CA LYS A 74 6.26 6.44 -3.61
C LYS A 74 4.91 7.13 -3.56
N VAL A 75 4.88 8.39 -3.98
CA VAL A 75 3.65 9.18 -4.16
C VAL A 75 3.53 9.61 -5.61
N VAL A 76 2.36 9.37 -6.20
CA VAL A 76 2.05 9.69 -7.60
C VAL A 76 0.77 10.52 -7.67
N ASP A 77 0.78 11.56 -8.46
CA ASP A 77 -0.39 12.34 -8.80
C ASP A 77 -1.25 11.61 -9.84
N CYS A 78 -2.55 11.45 -9.58
CA CYS A 78 -3.46 10.68 -10.43
C CYS A 78 -3.79 11.39 -11.75
N GLU A 79 -3.75 12.71 -11.81
CA GLU A 79 -4.06 13.48 -13.00
C GLU A 79 -2.88 13.51 -13.97
N THR A 80 -1.69 13.85 -13.46
CA THR A 80 -0.49 14.05 -14.27
C THR A 80 0.36 12.81 -14.42
N ASN A 81 0.19 11.82 -13.55
CA ASN A 81 1.08 10.67 -13.36
C ASN A 81 2.51 11.08 -12.93
N GLU A 82 2.69 12.29 -12.43
CA GLU A 82 3.96 12.76 -11.91
C GLU A 82 4.31 12.06 -10.59
N VAL A 83 5.58 11.68 -10.45
CA VAL A 83 6.10 11.12 -9.21
C VAL A 83 6.51 12.27 -8.30
N LEU A 84 5.71 12.55 -7.27
CA LEU A 84 5.92 13.65 -6.33
C LEU A 84 6.92 13.32 -5.22
N PHE A 85 7.02 12.04 -4.88
CA PHE A 85 7.96 11.51 -3.89
C PHE A 85 8.35 10.09 -4.26
N ASN A 86 9.64 9.75 -4.10
CA ASN A 86 10.11 8.39 -4.33
C ASN A 86 11.33 8.09 -3.44
N GLN A 87 11.17 7.14 -2.52
CA GLN A 87 12.24 6.63 -1.68
C GLN A 87 12.52 5.18 -2.07
N THR A 88 13.74 4.92 -2.51
CA THR A 88 14.16 3.63 -3.06
C THR A 88 15.41 3.11 -2.36
N MET A 89 15.64 1.82 -2.44
CA MET A 89 16.98 1.26 -2.32
C MET A 89 17.84 1.75 -3.48
N THR A 90 19.14 1.93 -3.26
CA THR A 90 20.09 2.20 -4.36
C THR A 90 20.21 0.97 -5.26
N VAL A 91 20.81 1.15 -6.43
CA VAL A 91 21.09 0.03 -7.35
C VAL A 91 21.97 -1.02 -6.67
N GLU A 92 23.02 -0.58 -5.99
CA GLU A 92 23.97 -1.45 -5.28
C GLU A 92 23.29 -2.22 -4.14
N GLU A 93 22.40 -1.58 -3.39
CA GLU A 93 21.64 -2.24 -2.32
C GLU A 93 20.70 -3.30 -2.89
N GLY A 94 19.94 -2.96 -3.94
CA GLY A 94 19.02 -3.89 -4.59
C GLY A 94 19.75 -5.09 -5.19
N GLN A 95 20.84 -4.85 -5.90
CA GLN A 95 21.68 -5.92 -6.46
C GLN A 95 22.28 -6.81 -5.36
N ALA A 96 22.77 -6.22 -4.27
CA ALA A 96 23.34 -6.98 -3.15
C ALA A 96 22.30 -7.88 -2.47
N VAL A 97 21.06 -7.39 -2.28
CA VAL A 97 19.96 -8.20 -1.75
C VAL A 97 19.66 -9.36 -2.69
N LEU A 98 19.45 -9.08 -3.97
CA LEU A 98 19.12 -10.12 -4.98
C LEU A 98 20.23 -11.17 -5.11
N GLU A 99 21.50 -10.76 -5.08
CA GLU A 99 22.64 -11.69 -5.10
C GLU A 99 22.69 -12.56 -3.83
N HIS A 100 22.40 -11.96 -2.66
CA HIS A 100 22.36 -12.70 -1.41
C HIS A 100 21.21 -13.71 -1.38
N MET A 101 20.05 -13.37 -1.94
CA MET A 101 18.87 -14.26 -2.00
C MET A 101 19.10 -15.52 -2.82
N LYS A 102 20.07 -15.54 -3.74
CA LYS A 102 20.47 -16.78 -4.45
C LYS A 102 20.93 -17.92 -3.53
N LYS A 103 21.30 -17.62 -2.28
CA LYS A 103 21.71 -18.60 -1.29
C LYS A 103 20.53 -19.30 -0.58
N PHE A 104 19.32 -18.84 -0.80
CA PHE A 104 18.11 -19.29 -0.10
C PHE A 104 17.08 -19.85 -1.09
N LYS A 105 16.21 -20.74 -0.57
CA LYS A 105 15.10 -21.30 -1.34
C LYS A 105 13.91 -20.33 -1.31
N VAL A 106 14.06 -19.20 -1.97
CA VAL A 106 13.05 -18.15 -2.05
C VAL A 106 12.87 -17.69 -3.50
N LYS A 107 11.74 -17.09 -3.79
CA LYS A 107 11.35 -16.55 -5.08
C LYS A 107 11.35 -15.01 -5.01
N PRO A 108 12.47 -14.35 -5.37
CA PRO A 108 12.50 -12.89 -5.41
C PRO A 108 11.63 -12.37 -6.56
N MET A 109 10.93 -11.29 -6.31
CA MET A 109 10.10 -10.55 -7.27
C MET A 109 10.46 -9.08 -7.18
N ILE A 110 10.70 -8.45 -8.33
CA ILE A 110 10.94 -7.01 -8.48
C ILE A 110 10.07 -6.47 -9.61
N ASP A 111 9.81 -5.17 -9.60
CA ASP A 111 9.02 -4.53 -10.65
C ASP A 111 9.77 -3.41 -11.37
N LYS A 112 9.42 -3.18 -12.62
CA LYS A 112 9.86 -2.04 -13.44
C LYS A 112 8.77 -1.71 -14.46
N GLY A 113 8.17 -0.55 -14.34
CA GLY A 113 7.05 -0.14 -15.20
C GLY A 113 5.87 -1.11 -15.10
N ASP A 114 5.45 -1.65 -16.23
CA ASP A 114 4.31 -2.58 -16.30
C ASP A 114 4.67 -4.05 -16.01
N TYR A 115 5.91 -4.32 -15.66
CA TYR A 115 6.41 -5.69 -15.55
C TYR A 115 6.82 -6.05 -14.12
N MET A 116 6.46 -7.27 -13.72
CA MET A 116 7.07 -7.98 -12.59
C MET A 116 8.08 -8.99 -13.15
N TYR A 117 9.28 -8.95 -12.61
CA TYR A 117 10.38 -9.82 -12.99
C TYR A 117 10.65 -10.86 -11.92
N VAL A 118 10.81 -12.10 -12.36
CA VAL A 118 11.14 -13.27 -11.54
C VAL A 118 12.28 -14.06 -12.17
N ASN A 119 12.95 -14.93 -11.40
CA ASN A 119 14.02 -15.76 -11.95
C ASN A 119 13.50 -16.89 -12.86
N ASP A 120 12.38 -17.51 -12.48
CA ASP A 120 11.76 -18.61 -13.21
C ASP A 120 10.24 -18.51 -13.07
N VAL A 121 9.53 -18.39 -14.18
CA VAL A 121 8.07 -18.29 -14.19
C VAL A 121 7.37 -19.63 -13.93
N PHE A 122 8.07 -20.75 -14.08
CA PHE A 122 7.55 -22.09 -13.85
C PHE A 122 7.80 -22.58 -12.41
N ASP A 123 8.81 -22.05 -11.72
CA ASP A 123 8.98 -22.22 -10.26
C ASP A 123 8.12 -21.21 -9.49
N ASN A 124 6.80 -21.42 -9.53
CA ASN A 124 5.81 -20.41 -9.19
C ASN A 124 4.90 -20.78 -8.00
N GLU A 125 5.07 -21.96 -7.42
CA GLU A 125 4.23 -22.43 -6.32
C GLU A 125 4.97 -22.44 -4.98
N ILE A 126 4.22 -22.20 -3.92
CA ILE A 126 4.56 -22.47 -2.51
C ILE A 126 3.37 -23.17 -1.87
N GLU A 127 3.56 -23.80 -0.71
CA GLU A 127 2.48 -24.36 0.06
C GLU A 127 1.87 -23.31 1.01
N VAL A 128 0.57 -23.09 0.95
CA VAL A 128 -0.18 -22.24 1.87
C VAL A 128 -1.35 -23.03 2.43
N ASN A 129 -1.36 -23.23 3.76
CA ASN A 129 -2.40 -24.01 4.45
C ASN A 129 -2.55 -25.44 3.89
N GLY A 130 -1.44 -26.11 3.57
CA GLY A 130 -1.41 -27.48 3.05
C GLY A 130 -1.87 -27.61 1.60
N LYS A 131 -1.88 -26.53 0.82
CA LYS A 131 -2.27 -26.53 -0.59
C LYS A 131 -1.27 -25.77 -1.46
N PRO A 132 -1.01 -26.27 -2.68
CA PRO A 132 -0.21 -25.51 -3.66
C PRO A 132 -0.87 -24.16 -3.95
N PHE A 133 -0.05 -23.12 -3.96
CA PHE A 133 -0.51 -21.75 -4.21
C PHE A 133 0.47 -21.07 -5.19
N ASN A 134 -0.05 -20.69 -6.36
CA ASN A 134 0.75 -19.99 -7.36
C ASN A 134 0.97 -18.54 -6.94
N ILE A 135 2.06 -18.32 -6.21
CA ILE A 135 2.40 -17.03 -5.59
C ILE A 135 2.79 -15.97 -6.63
N ILE A 136 3.46 -16.37 -7.70
CA ILE A 136 3.90 -15.46 -8.78
C ILE A 136 2.68 -14.96 -9.55
N GLN A 137 1.73 -15.83 -9.87
CA GLN A 137 0.49 -15.42 -10.52
C GLN A 137 -0.35 -14.50 -9.59
N TYR A 138 -0.41 -14.81 -8.30
CA TYR A 138 -1.12 -14.00 -7.32
C TYR A 138 -0.56 -12.57 -7.28
N GLU A 139 0.76 -12.41 -7.15
CA GLU A 139 1.40 -11.10 -7.09
C GLU A 139 1.31 -10.34 -8.41
N SER A 140 1.56 -11.00 -9.54
CA SER A 140 1.47 -10.34 -10.84
C SER A 140 0.06 -9.82 -11.14
N ARG A 141 -0.98 -10.56 -10.75
CA ARG A 141 -2.38 -10.12 -10.89
C ARG A 141 -2.74 -9.02 -9.89
N GLY A 142 -2.30 -9.13 -8.64
CA GLY A 142 -2.53 -8.12 -7.61
C GLY A 142 -1.88 -6.78 -7.95
N GLY A 143 -0.68 -6.81 -8.50
CA GLY A 143 0.05 -5.63 -8.97
C GLY A 143 -0.32 -5.18 -10.39
N LYS A 144 -1.19 -5.91 -11.11
CA LYS A 144 -1.54 -5.65 -12.53
C LYS A 144 -0.32 -5.67 -13.45
N PHE A 145 0.66 -6.49 -13.14
CA PHE A 145 1.89 -6.61 -13.89
C PHE A 145 1.81 -7.65 -15.01
N LYS A 146 2.49 -7.37 -16.10
CA LYS A 146 2.94 -8.37 -17.06
C LYS A 146 4.10 -9.14 -16.45
N LEU A 147 4.08 -10.46 -16.55
CA LEU A 147 5.12 -11.31 -15.98
C LEU A 147 6.29 -11.47 -16.98
N CYS A 148 7.51 -11.31 -16.50
CA CYS A 148 8.72 -11.47 -17.29
C CYS A 148 9.78 -12.24 -16.51
N GLU A 149 10.50 -13.14 -17.20
CA GLU A 149 11.59 -13.93 -16.66
C GLU A 149 12.94 -13.27 -16.90
N LYS A 150 13.80 -13.30 -15.88
CA LYS A 150 15.22 -12.93 -15.94
C LYS A 150 16.04 -13.93 -15.15
N ALA A 151 16.87 -14.70 -15.82
CA ALA A 151 17.70 -15.74 -15.18
C ALA A 151 18.55 -15.20 -14.03
N ASP A 152 19.00 -13.94 -14.11
CA ASP A 152 19.74 -13.25 -13.06
C ASP A 152 19.13 -11.88 -12.77
N LEU A 153 18.28 -11.83 -11.73
CA LEU A 153 17.66 -10.58 -11.30
C LEU A 153 18.68 -9.58 -10.73
N ALA A 154 19.74 -10.03 -10.07
CA ALA A 154 20.77 -9.15 -9.53
C ALA A 154 21.51 -8.40 -10.64
N ALA A 155 21.89 -9.11 -11.70
CA ALA A 155 22.52 -8.50 -12.88
C ALA A 155 21.54 -7.60 -13.66
N PHE A 156 20.24 -7.94 -13.67
CA PHE A 156 19.21 -7.19 -14.38
C PHE A 156 18.82 -5.89 -13.66
N ALA A 157 18.86 -5.85 -12.33
CA ALA A 157 18.41 -4.71 -11.52
C ALA A 157 19.42 -3.55 -11.56
N ASP A 158 19.53 -2.89 -12.71
CA ASP A 158 20.38 -1.71 -12.97
C ASP A 158 19.66 -0.37 -12.67
N TYR A 159 18.64 -0.40 -11.84
CA TYR A 159 17.79 0.73 -11.47
C TYR A 159 17.40 0.67 -9.98
N PRO A 160 17.10 1.82 -9.35
CA PRO A 160 16.65 1.86 -7.96
C PRO A 160 15.32 1.11 -7.75
N LEU A 161 15.20 0.34 -6.66
CA LEU A 161 14.03 -0.47 -6.35
C LEU A 161 13.25 0.08 -5.16
N ASN A 162 11.93 0.19 -5.29
CA ASN A 162 11.07 0.51 -4.15
C ASN A 162 10.95 -0.67 -3.17
N LYS A 163 10.92 -1.90 -3.72
CA LYS A 163 10.74 -3.13 -2.93
C LYS A 163 11.37 -4.32 -3.64
N ILE A 164 11.93 -5.23 -2.86
CA ILE A 164 12.20 -6.62 -3.25
C ILE A 164 11.29 -7.48 -2.38
N LEU A 165 10.34 -8.16 -2.99
CA LEU A 165 9.47 -9.12 -2.33
C LEU A 165 10.06 -10.52 -2.51
N THR A 166 10.28 -11.24 -1.42
CA THR A 166 10.69 -12.65 -1.49
C THR A 166 9.57 -13.54 -0.98
N ALA A 167 9.18 -14.54 -1.78
CA ALA A 167 8.23 -15.55 -1.37
C ALA A 167 8.93 -16.87 -1.09
N GLY A 168 8.42 -17.62 -0.12
CA GLY A 168 8.92 -18.95 0.23
C GLY A 168 7.99 -19.67 1.18
N GLU A 169 8.27 -20.95 1.45
CA GLU A 169 7.55 -21.73 2.45
C GLU A 169 7.62 -21.02 3.82
N ALA A 170 6.48 -20.90 4.52
CA ALA A 170 6.40 -20.13 5.76
C ALA A 170 7.40 -20.59 6.83
N ASP A 171 7.50 -21.91 7.03
CA ASP A 171 8.44 -22.49 8.00
C ASP A 171 9.91 -22.23 7.60
N TYR A 172 10.21 -22.36 6.31
CA TYR A 172 11.54 -22.05 5.79
C TYR A 172 11.94 -20.60 6.01
N LEU A 173 11.01 -19.66 5.71
CA LEU A 173 11.26 -18.24 5.96
C LEU A 173 11.44 -17.95 7.46
N ALA A 174 10.60 -18.54 8.34
CA ALA A 174 10.70 -18.37 9.79
C ALA A 174 12.05 -18.85 10.35
N GLU A 175 12.63 -19.91 9.77
CA GLU A 175 13.93 -20.43 10.16
C GLU A 175 15.10 -19.60 9.60
N ASN A 176 14.97 -19.02 8.41
CA ASN A 176 16.09 -18.45 7.66
C ASN A 176 16.12 -16.91 7.59
N TYR A 177 15.02 -16.19 7.94
CA TYR A 177 14.93 -14.75 7.77
C TYR A 177 16.09 -13.96 8.40
N LYS A 178 16.60 -14.42 9.58
CA LYS A 178 17.73 -13.76 10.23
C LYS A 178 18.99 -13.80 9.37
N ALA A 179 19.26 -14.94 8.74
CA ALA A 179 20.39 -15.07 7.82
C ALA A 179 20.18 -14.28 6.52
N MET A 180 18.91 -14.22 6.03
CA MET A 180 18.54 -13.44 4.86
C MET A 180 18.77 -11.94 5.09
N MET A 181 18.38 -11.41 6.24
CA MET A 181 18.46 -9.98 6.53
C MET A 181 19.82 -9.52 7.10
N GLU A 182 20.64 -10.44 7.63
CA GLU A 182 21.86 -10.09 8.40
C GLU A 182 22.78 -9.07 7.71
N PRO A 183 23.07 -9.16 6.39
CA PRO A 183 23.92 -8.16 5.72
C PRO A 183 23.27 -6.78 5.57
N PHE A 184 21.96 -6.66 5.77
CA PHE A 184 21.15 -5.49 5.39
C PHE A 184 20.44 -4.82 6.56
N LYS A 185 20.30 -5.48 7.70
CA LYS A 185 19.47 -5.08 8.85
C LYS A 185 19.72 -3.66 9.36
N ASP A 186 20.95 -3.13 9.19
CA ASP A 186 21.32 -1.80 9.65
C ASP A 186 21.13 -0.71 8.58
N LYS A 187 20.82 -1.11 7.33
CA LYS A 187 20.72 -0.21 6.18
C LYS A 187 19.34 -0.21 5.54
N LEU A 188 18.67 -1.35 5.56
CA LEU A 188 17.37 -1.54 4.93
C LEU A 188 16.32 -1.94 5.96
N SER A 189 15.06 -1.68 5.64
CA SER A 189 13.94 -2.29 6.32
C SER A 189 13.76 -3.72 5.79
N CYS A 190 13.74 -4.69 6.71
CA CYS A 190 13.62 -6.11 6.42
C CYS A 190 12.51 -6.67 7.29
N MET A 191 11.39 -7.10 6.70
CA MET A 191 10.23 -7.49 7.48
C MET A 191 9.36 -8.56 6.83
N PHE A 192 8.64 -9.31 7.66
CA PHE A 192 7.52 -10.12 7.20
C PHE A 192 6.32 -9.24 6.91
N THR A 193 5.66 -9.48 5.77
CA THR A 193 4.35 -8.88 5.42
C THR A 193 3.25 -9.94 5.34
N ALA A 194 3.63 -11.21 5.25
CA ALA A 194 2.82 -12.39 5.48
C ALA A 194 3.75 -13.54 5.93
N PRO A 195 3.24 -14.65 6.48
CA PRO A 195 4.10 -15.77 6.88
C PRO A 195 4.99 -16.31 5.75
N PHE A 196 4.53 -16.20 4.51
CA PHE A 196 5.21 -16.65 3.30
C PHE A 196 5.86 -15.52 2.48
N TYR A 197 5.88 -14.28 3.01
CA TYR A 197 6.52 -13.10 2.40
C TYR A 197 7.51 -12.43 3.32
N PHE A 198 8.71 -12.20 2.81
CA PHE A 198 9.74 -11.38 3.44
C PHE A 198 10.17 -10.26 2.49
N GLU A 199 10.07 -9.01 2.92
CA GLU A 199 10.32 -7.83 2.09
C GLU A 199 11.59 -7.10 2.50
N PHE A 200 12.27 -6.53 1.49
CA PHE A 200 13.35 -5.56 1.64
C PHE A 200 12.95 -4.25 1.00
N THR A 201 13.08 -3.17 1.74
CA THR A 201 12.79 -1.79 1.27
C THR A 201 13.85 -0.83 1.81
N ALA A 202 13.90 0.39 1.29
CA ALA A 202 14.70 1.44 1.90
C ALA A 202 14.29 1.66 3.36
N ASN A 203 15.22 2.06 4.20
CA ASN A 203 14.94 2.30 5.62
C ASN A 203 14.10 3.59 5.81
N GLY A 204 13.22 3.58 6.81
CA GLY A 204 12.40 4.73 7.17
C GLY A 204 11.30 5.08 6.17
N ILE A 205 10.83 4.10 5.39
CA ILE A 205 9.59 4.20 4.62
C ILE A 205 8.43 4.19 5.60
N ASP A 206 7.50 5.16 5.42
CA ASP A 206 6.37 5.37 6.31
C ASP A 206 5.28 6.15 5.60
N LYS A 207 4.01 5.74 5.76
CA LYS A 207 2.86 6.39 5.10
C LYS A 207 2.72 7.85 5.54
N ALA A 208 2.86 8.14 6.84
CA ALA A 208 2.74 9.50 7.36
C ALA A 208 3.87 10.40 6.86
N LYS A 209 5.10 9.91 6.80
CA LYS A 209 6.24 10.66 6.26
C LYS A 209 6.03 11.05 4.80
N ALA A 210 5.54 10.13 3.98
CA ALA A 210 5.22 10.41 2.58
C ALA A 210 4.13 11.47 2.44
N LEU A 211 3.07 11.35 3.24
CA LEU A 211 1.96 12.32 3.29
C LEU A 211 2.45 13.70 3.73
N ASP A 212 3.22 13.79 4.81
CA ASP A 212 3.79 15.05 5.32
C ASP A 212 4.67 15.73 4.27
N THR A 213 5.52 14.95 3.60
CA THR A 213 6.45 15.45 2.58
C THR A 213 5.72 16.07 1.38
N VAL A 214 4.54 15.56 1.02
CA VAL A 214 3.80 16.00 -0.17
C VAL A 214 2.69 16.99 0.18
N LEU A 215 1.88 16.72 1.20
CA LEU A 215 0.69 17.50 1.50
C LEU A 215 0.96 18.86 2.15
N ILE A 216 1.95 18.94 3.05
CA ILE A 216 2.28 20.20 3.73
C ILE A 216 2.77 21.26 2.74
N PRO A 217 3.69 20.95 1.80
CA PRO A 217 4.06 21.92 0.75
C PRO A 217 2.91 22.31 -0.19
N MET A 218 1.90 21.43 -0.37
CA MET A 218 0.68 21.75 -1.11
C MET A 218 -0.29 22.67 -0.34
N GLY A 219 0.02 23.02 0.92
CA GLY A 219 -0.76 23.94 1.74
C GLY A 219 -1.86 23.28 2.59
N TYR A 220 -1.93 21.95 2.64
CA TYR A 220 -2.85 21.23 3.52
C TYR A 220 -2.32 21.19 4.95
N LYS A 221 -3.23 21.25 5.93
CA LYS A 221 -2.92 21.10 7.36
C LYS A 221 -3.40 19.75 7.85
N ARG A 222 -2.72 19.19 8.85
CA ARG A 222 -3.10 17.89 9.42
C ARG A 222 -4.53 17.88 9.97
N GLU A 223 -4.95 18.99 10.57
CA GLU A 223 -6.30 19.18 11.12
C GLU A 223 -7.41 19.14 10.04
N GLU A 224 -7.04 19.27 8.76
CA GLU A 224 -7.96 19.20 7.62
C GLU A 224 -8.02 17.80 7.01
N MET A 225 -7.37 16.80 7.65
CA MET A 225 -7.21 15.44 7.15
C MET A 225 -7.97 14.45 8.03
N ILE A 226 -8.63 13.49 7.39
CA ILE A 226 -9.17 12.29 8.01
C ILE A 226 -8.50 11.07 7.37
N ALA A 227 -8.07 10.10 8.21
CA ALA A 227 -7.38 8.90 7.72
C ALA A 227 -8.04 7.63 8.23
N PHE A 228 -8.23 6.65 7.35
CA PHE A 228 -8.84 5.35 7.62
C PHE A 228 -7.84 4.21 7.42
N GLY A 229 -7.80 3.27 8.35
CA GLY A 229 -6.93 2.11 8.28
C GLY A 229 -7.43 0.92 9.10
N ASP A 230 -6.81 -0.25 8.87
CA ASP A 230 -7.14 -1.48 9.61
C ASP A 230 -5.89 -2.28 10.06
N GLY A 231 -4.73 -2.04 9.47
CA GLY A 231 -3.49 -2.77 9.74
C GLY A 231 -2.44 -2.02 10.57
N HIS A 232 -1.41 -2.72 11.01
CA HIS A 232 -0.28 -2.10 11.72
C HIS A 232 0.47 -1.05 10.90
N ASN A 233 0.55 -1.24 9.57
CA ASN A 233 1.19 -0.31 8.64
C ASN A 233 0.42 1.00 8.46
N ASP A 234 -0.81 1.12 9.01
CA ASP A 234 -1.64 2.32 8.98
C ASP A 234 -1.45 3.20 10.21
N ALA A 235 -0.82 2.66 11.25
CA ALA A 235 -0.71 3.33 12.54
C ALA A 235 -0.11 4.75 12.43
N SER A 236 0.90 4.92 11.58
CA SER A 236 1.54 6.21 11.40
C SER A 236 0.60 7.22 10.73
N MET A 237 -0.14 6.84 9.67
CA MET A 237 -1.04 7.76 8.97
C MET A 237 -2.30 8.08 9.80
N VAL A 238 -2.82 7.11 10.57
CA VAL A 238 -3.95 7.31 11.48
C VAL A 238 -3.57 8.30 12.58
N LYS A 239 -2.36 8.20 13.15
CA LYS A 239 -1.86 9.20 14.12
C LYS A 239 -1.50 10.55 13.50
N TYR A 240 -1.18 10.58 12.23
CA TYR A 240 -0.75 11.78 11.52
C TYR A 240 -1.90 12.73 11.20
N ALA A 241 -3.04 12.19 10.79
CA ALA A 241 -4.21 12.97 10.41
C ALA A 241 -4.84 13.69 11.62
N GLY A 242 -5.60 14.74 11.36
CA GLY A 242 -6.35 15.45 12.39
C GLY A 242 -7.48 14.62 12.98
N ILE A 243 -7.99 13.65 12.21
CA ILE A 243 -8.94 12.63 12.66
C ILE A 243 -8.42 11.27 12.15
N GLY A 244 -8.00 10.43 13.06
CA GLY A 244 -7.57 9.06 12.77
C GLY A 244 -8.66 8.06 13.08
N VAL A 245 -9.10 7.31 12.08
CA VAL A 245 -10.23 6.38 12.19
C VAL A 245 -9.75 4.94 11.97
N ALA A 246 -10.00 4.06 12.92
CA ALA A 246 -9.83 2.63 12.77
C ALA A 246 -11.11 1.97 12.27
N MET A 247 -11.00 1.05 11.31
CA MET A 247 -12.14 0.22 10.90
C MET A 247 -12.51 -0.76 12.03
N ALA A 248 -13.78 -1.19 12.13
CA ALA A 248 -14.19 -2.18 13.13
C ALA A 248 -13.42 -3.52 13.01
N ASN A 249 -13.01 -3.88 11.80
CA ASN A 249 -12.17 -5.04 11.52
C ASN A 249 -10.67 -4.80 11.74
N ALA A 250 -10.26 -3.62 12.20
CA ALA A 250 -8.85 -3.28 12.43
C ALA A 250 -8.25 -4.11 13.56
N VAL A 251 -6.92 -4.22 13.53
CA VAL A 251 -6.15 -4.80 14.63
C VAL A 251 -6.30 -3.96 15.91
N GLU A 252 -6.30 -4.60 17.07
CA GLU A 252 -6.55 -3.94 18.36
C GLU A 252 -5.55 -2.81 18.65
N ASP A 253 -4.29 -2.99 18.26
CA ASP A 253 -3.26 -1.95 18.43
C ASP A 253 -3.59 -0.67 17.65
N LEU A 254 -4.21 -0.79 16.47
CA LEU A 254 -4.64 0.38 15.69
C LEU A 254 -5.86 1.04 16.32
N LYS A 255 -6.84 0.25 16.77
CA LYS A 255 -8.03 0.76 17.48
C LYS A 255 -7.66 1.53 18.75
N ALA A 256 -6.63 1.06 19.46
CA ALA A 256 -6.16 1.69 20.70
C ALA A 256 -5.54 3.09 20.52
N ILE A 257 -5.10 3.42 19.29
CA ILE A 257 -4.42 4.69 18.99
C ILE A 257 -5.23 5.62 18.09
N ALA A 258 -6.33 5.13 17.50
CA ALA A 258 -7.23 5.92 16.68
C ALA A 258 -8.09 6.86 17.52
N ASP A 259 -8.50 7.99 16.96
CA ASP A 259 -9.43 8.93 17.60
C ASP A 259 -10.85 8.34 17.61
N GLU A 260 -11.19 7.53 16.61
CA GLU A 260 -12.51 6.93 16.41
C GLU A 260 -12.42 5.51 15.88
N ILE A 261 -13.47 4.72 16.15
CA ILE A 261 -13.69 3.41 15.53
C ILE A 261 -15.00 3.49 14.75
N THR A 262 -14.94 3.25 13.44
CA THR A 262 -16.13 3.20 12.58
C THR A 262 -16.58 1.76 12.32
N SER A 263 -17.63 1.56 11.50
CA SER A 263 -18.06 0.22 11.04
C SER A 263 -16.97 -0.51 10.27
N SER A 264 -17.17 -1.78 9.98
CA SER A 264 -16.21 -2.58 9.20
C SER A 264 -16.21 -2.18 7.72
N ASN A 265 -15.19 -2.65 7.01
CA ASN A 265 -15.12 -2.53 5.54
C ASN A 265 -16.25 -3.28 4.80
N GLU A 266 -16.91 -4.24 5.45
CA GLU A 266 -18.11 -4.91 4.93
C GLU A 266 -19.39 -4.08 5.13
N GLU A 267 -19.36 -3.12 6.04
CA GLU A 267 -20.51 -2.31 6.50
C GLU A 267 -20.38 -0.83 6.17
N ASP A 268 -19.60 -0.51 5.12
CA ASP A 268 -19.40 0.86 4.64
C ASP A 268 -18.80 1.83 5.67
N GLY A 269 -17.89 1.38 6.52
CA GLY A 269 -17.36 2.17 7.63
C GLY A 269 -16.82 3.54 7.24
N ILE A 270 -16.16 3.66 6.06
CA ILE A 270 -15.71 4.97 5.55
C ILE A 270 -16.90 5.91 5.33
N ALA A 271 -17.96 5.43 4.66
CA ALA A 271 -19.15 6.25 4.39
C ALA A 271 -19.86 6.65 5.68
N VAL A 272 -19.94 5.74 6.67
CA VAL A 272 -20.53 6.02 7.98
C VAL A 272 -19.81 7.18 8.67
N SER A 273 -18.49 7.08 8.81
CA SER A 273 -17.68 8.13 9.47
C SER A 273 -17.69 9.45 8.68
N LEU A 274 -17.59 9.41 7.34
CA LEU A 274 -17.63 10.63 6.54
C LEU A 274 -18.97 11.38 6.65
N HIS A 275 -20.10 10.70 6.78
CA HIS A 275 -21.39 11.35 7.00
C HIS A 275 -21.47 12.08 8.36
N GLU A 276 -20.73 11.66 9.36
CA GLU A 276 -20.65 12.34 10.67
C GLU A 276 -19.78 13.60 10.60
N HIS A 277 -18.65 13.54 9.86
CA HIS A 277 -17.68 14.63 9.74
C HIS A 277 -17.98 15.62 8.61
N MET A 278 -18.73 15.19 7.58
CA MET A 278 -19.10 15.95 6.39
C MET A 278 -20.62 15.82 6.15
N PRO A 279 -21.46 16.38 7.02
CA PRO A 279 -22.93 16.21 6.95
C PRO A 279 -23.52 16.72 5.63
N GLU A 280 -22.84 17.61 4.91
CA GLU A 280 -23.20 18.04 3.56
C GLU A 280 -23.29 16.91 2.55
N LEU A 281 -22.56 15.79 2.76
CA LEU A 281 -22.62 14.61 1.88
C LEU A 281 -23.97 13.88 1.96
N CYS A 282 -24.73 14.09 3.04
CA CYS A 282 -26.07 13.52 3.21
C CYS A 282 -27.16 14.33 2.48
N LEU A 283 -26.86 15.54 2.03
CA LEU A 283 -27.82 16.37 1.34
C LEU A 283 -27.99 15.84 -0.10
N VAL A 284 -29.11 15.23 -0.36
CA VAL A 284 -29.55 14.89 -1.73
C VAL A 284 -29.70 16.21 -2.46
N ASN A 285 -28.98 16.42 -3.57
CA ASN A 285 -29.24 17.53 -4.47
C ASN A 285 -30.72 17.41 -4.93
N SER A 286 -31.57 18.23 -4.35
CA SER A 286 -32.99 18.37 -4.71
C SER A 286 -33.12 19.11 -6.03
#